data_579da03037eebdfbc8c5ebf69c5a6a95
#
_entry.id   579da03037eebdfbc8c5ebf69c5a6a95
#
_cell.length_a   1.000
_cell.length_b   1.000
_cell.length_c   1.000
_cell.angle_alpha   90.00
_cell.angle_beta   90.00
_cell.angle_gamma   90.00
#
_symmetry.space_group_name_H-M   'P 1'
#
loop_
_entity.id
_entity.type
_entity.pdbx_description
1 polymer ?
#
loop_
_entity_poly.entity_id
_entity_poly.type
_entity_poly.pdbx_seq_one_letter_code
_entity_poly.pdbx_strand_id
1 'polypeptide(L)'
;MSTRRNTGLSAGARGTAALLCVLMALTDIGWIIRDLNIAQHPADLWWTWLGEVRRPGEFTAWATSALDPLLVLGALAAAAAALRAASSIATGALLALASATALLRLPLLWVLGAGWLQGLQSGLTGRARLTAGAQLALAVVLAVVVAAGRRPDDSADEDLRGVTRRAYGVVHRLPDDEPDDAPGRPYKGQAGALAALLGTAGPALAAWEVHWVLRLGWDVYRKGLLGDASAFRALLQPPVHWQMTACALLSLGAAVAALRRASWARPAALAAGALLAVQGAGVLVFAAGTGQLGQFPLLPGQAQLELGTAVVVALAGAAAAVVAARPGVPDSRPEAGGALAYDASPEAERPPHAPPPPSRLPPGW
;
A
#
# COMPACT_ATOMS: atom_id res chain seq x y z
N MET A 1 1.60 29.02 -9.74
CA MET A 1 1.72 27.57 -9.93
C MET A 1 2.85 27.05 -9.08
N SER A 2 2.56 26.30 -8.02
CA SER A 2 3.58 25.73 -7.12
C SER A 2 4.27 24.58 -7.85
N THR A 3 5.55 24.74 -8.16
CA THR A 3 6.41 23.64 -8.61
C THR A 3 6.48 22.62 -7.49
N ARG A 4 5.73 21.50 -7.65
CA ARG A 4 5.83 20.36 -6.72
C ARG A 4 7.23 19.79 -6.85
N ARG A 5 8.09 20.14 -5.87
CA ARG A 5 9.41 19.55 -5.72
C ARG A 5 9.25 18.05 -5.48
N ASN A 6 9.88 17.23 -6.31
CA ASN A 6 10.03 15.79 -6.03
C ASN A 6 10.83 15.66 -4.75
N THR A 7 10.27 14.99 -3.76
CA THR A 7 10.93 14.81 -2.47
C THR A 7 11.33 13.34 -2.35
N GLY A 8 12.58 13.05 -2.55
CA GLY A 8 13.17 11.74 -2.27
C GLY A 8 13.36 11.52 -0.77
N LEU A 9 13.49 10.25 -0.36
CA LEU A 9 13.85 9.91 1.03
C LEU A 9 15.37 9.93 1.20
N SER A 10 15.85 10.52 2.30
CA SER A 10 17.26 10.45 2.68
C SER A 10 17.71 9.00 2.92
N ALA A 11 19.00 8.69 2.69
CA ALA A 11 19.54 7.34 2.87
C ALA A 11 19.31 6.79 4.29
N GLY A 12 19.48 7.64 5.32
CA GLY A 12 19.18 7.27 6.70
C GLY A 12 17.70 6.93 6.92
N ALA A 13 16.78 7.74 6.38
CA ALA A 13 15.35 7.48 6.50
C ALA A 13 14.95 6.18 5.79
N ARG A 14 15.56 5.86 4.64
CA ARG A 14 15.31 4.59 3.92
C ARG A 14 15.76 3.38 4.73
N GLY A 15 16.98 3.41 5.28
CA GLY A 15 17.49 2.32 6.12
C GLY A 15 16.64 2.11 7.37
N THR A 16 16.28 3.20 8.07
CA THR A 16 15.40 3.14 9.25
C THR A 16 14.02 2.60 8.88
N ALA A 17 13.41 3.10 7.79
CA ALA A 17 12.10 2.62 7.35
C ALA A 17 12.12 1.13 6.97
N ALA A 18 13.15 0.67 6.26
CA ALA A 18 13.33 -0.75 5.93
C ALA A 18 13.45 -1.61 7.20
N LEU A 19 14.24 -1.18 8.19
CA LEU A 19 14.36 -1.87 9.48
C LEU A 19 13.01 -1.97 10.20
N LEU A 20 12.25 -0.87 10.28
CA LEU A 20 10.91 -0.87 10.89
C LEU A 20 9.96 -1.86 10.18
N CYS A 21 9.98 -1.89 8.85
CA CYS A 21 9.18 -2.85 8.08
C CYS A 21 9.60 -4.31 8.37
N VAL A 22 10.89 -4.60 8.46
CA VAL A 22 11.39 -5.94 8.81
C VAL A 22 10.95 -6.32 10.23
N LEU A 23 11.01 -5.41 11.20
CA LEU A 23 10.54 -5.67 12.57
C LEU A 23 9.03 -5.96 12.59
N MET A 24 8.22 -5.22 11.81
CA MET A 24 6.78 -5.50 11.66
C MET A 24 6.55 -6.89 11.07
N ALA A 25 7.27 -7.25 10.00
CA ALA A 25 7.16 -8.57 9.39
C ALA A 25 7.56 -9.70 10.35
N LEU A 26 8.66 -9.54 11.09
CA LEU A 26 9.13 -10.54 12.05
C LEU A 26 8.14 -10.79 13.19
N THR A 27 7.44 -9.75 13.66
CA THR A 27 6.40 -9.91 14.68
C THR A 27 5.23 -10.76 14.18
N ASP A 28 4.74 -10.51 12.96
CA ASP A 28 3.66 -11.31 12.36
C ASP A 28 4.13 -12.74 12.04
N ILE A 29 5.33 -12.91 11.51
CA ILE A 29 5.93 -14.23 11.26
C ILE A 29 6.02 -15.04 12.56
N GLY A 30 6.41 -14.41 13.68
CA GLY A 30 6.46 -15.07 14.99
C GLY A 30 5.11 -15.63 15.42
N TRP A 31 4.02 -14.88 15.18
CA TRP A 31 2.67 -15.34 15.46
C TRP A 31 2.20 -16.43 14.49
N ILE A 32 2.54 -16.35 13.22
CA ILE A 32 2.25 -17.39 12.21
C ILE A 32 2.97 -18.70 12.61
N ILE A 33 4.24 -18.63 13.00
CA ILE A 33 5.00 -19.81 13.47
C ILE A 33 4.36 -20.39 14.74
N ARG A 34 3.94 -19.54 15.67
CA ARG A 34 3.21 -20.00 16.87
C ARG A 34 1.94 -20.73 16.48
N ASP A 35 1.16 -20.18 15.57
CA ASP A 35 -0.11 -20.79 15.15
C ASP A 35 0.12 -22.12 14.42
N LEU A 36 1.16 -22.22 13.58
CA LEU A 36 1.58 -23.47 12.95
C LEU A 36 1.98 -24.54 13.99
N ASN A 37 2.63 -24.12 15.08
CA ASN A 37 3.06 -25.06 16.14
C ASN A 37 1.91 -25.59 17.01
N ILE A 38 0.79 -24.86 17.10
CA ILE A 38 -0.39 -25.33 17.84
C ILE A 38 -1.40 -26.03 16.94
N ALA A 39 -1.27 -25.91 15.63
CA ALA A 39 -2.12 -26.59 14.67
C ALA A 39 -1.89 -28.11 14.73
N GLN A 40 -2.97 -28.88 14.79
CA GLN A 40 -2.86 -30.35 14.68
C GLN A 40 -2.39 -30.74 13.27
N HIS A 41 -2.87 -30.03 12.27
CA HIS A 41 -2.39 -30.10 10.89
C HIS A 41 -2.17 -28.66 10.35
N PRO A 42 -1.12 -28.40 9.57
CA PRO A 42 -0.89 -27.09 8.97
C PRO A 42 -2.08 -26.58 8.14
N ALA A 43 -2.85 -27.50 7.56
CA ALA A 43 -4.08 -27.20 6.84
C ALA A 43 -5.16 -26.52 7.70
N ASP A 44 -5.18 -26.77 9.03
CA ASP A 44 -6.18 -26.17 9.92
C ASP A 44 -6.00 -24.66 10.03
N LEU A 45 -4.76 -24.19 10.06
CA LEU A 45 -4.45 -22.76 10.01
C LEU A 45 -4.89 -22.13 8.68
N TRP A 46 -4.60 -22.81 7.58
CA TRP A 46 -5.02 -22.36 6.25
C TRP A 46 -6.55 -22.22 6.14
N TRP A 47 -7.30 -23.24 6.56
CA TRP A 47 -8.75 -23.18 6.55
C TRP A 47 -9.31 -22.10 7.48
N THR A 48 -8.67 -21.88 8.63
CA THR A 48 -9.06 -20.79 9.54
C THR A 48 -8.85 -19.42 8.89
N TRP A 49 -7.75 -19.21 8.17
CA TRP A 49 -7.51 -17.98 7.41
C TRP A 49 -8.54 -17.75 6.30
N LEU A 50 -9.06 -18.82 5.73
CA LEU A 50 -10.11 -18.77 4.73
C LEU A 50 -11.53 -18.67 5.32
N GLY A 51 -11.66 -18.57 6.64
CA GLY A 51 -12.92 -18.28 7.33
C GLY A 51 -13.62 -19.50 7.97
N GLU A 52 -13.05 -20.71 7.85
CA GLU A 52 -13.59 -21.88 8.57
C GLU A 52 -13.24 -21.79 10.05
N VAL A 53 -14.26 -21.94 10.92
CA VAL A 53 -14.04 -21.87 12.37
C VAL A 53 -13.52 -23.22 12.87
N ARG A 54 -12.22 -23.42 12.84
CA ARG A 54 -11.53 -24.54 13.49
C ARG A 54 -10.90 -24.06 14.79
N ARG A 55 -11.16 -24.74 15.89
CA ARG A 55 -10.56 -24.39 17.18
C ARG A 55 -9.25 -25.15 17.37
N PRO A 56 -8.15 -24.48 17.76
CA PRO A 56 -6.86 -25.15 17.98
C PRO A 56 -6.83 -25.98 19.28
N GLY A 57 -7.84 -25.83 20.16
CA GLY A 57 -8.00 -26.51 21.44
C GLY A 57 -8.94 -25.76 22.40
N GLU A 58 -9.25 -26.35 23.56
CA GLU A 58 -10.26 -25.81 24.49
C GLU A 58 -9.87 -24.46 25.13
N PHE A 59 -8.58 -24.24 25.42
CA PHE A 59 -8.10 -23.06 26.15
C PHE A 59 -7.19 -22.16 25.31
N THR A 60 -7.06 -22.41 24.02
CA THR A 60 -6.22 -21.62 23.12
C THR A 60 -7.04 -21.02 21.98
N ALA A 61 -6.50 -19.98 21.36
CA ALA A 61 -7.11 -19.33 20.22
C ALA A 61 -6.07 -19.12 19.13
N TRP A 62 -6.53 -19.08 17.88
CA TRP A 62 -5.71 -18.62 16.78
C TRP A 62 -5.33 -17.16 17.01
N ALA A 63 -4.09 -16.83 16.69
CA ALA A 63 -3.63 -15.44 16.75
C ALA A 63 -3.77 -14.75 15.41
N THR A 64 -3.51 -15.45 14.31
CA THR A 64 -3.38 -14.88 12.98
C THR A 64 -4.60 -15.13 12.10
N SER A 65 -4.77 -14.26 11.12
CA SER A 65 -5.78 -14.32 10.06
C SER A 65 -5.10 -14.22 8.69
N ALA A 66 -5.85 -14.30 7.59
CA ALA A 66 -5.33 -14.07 6.24
C ALA A 66 -4.69 -12.68 6.03
N LEU A 67 -4.97 -11.73 6.90
CA LEU A 67 -4.38 -10.39 6.86
C LEU A 67 -2.90 -10.39 7.29
N ASP A 68 -2.51 -11.28 8.20
CA ASP A 68 -1.15 -11.30 8.75
C ASP A 68 -0.10 -11.68 7.70
N PRO A 69 -0.24 -12.76 6.92
CA PRO A 69 0.69 -13.03 5.82
C PRO A 69 0.67 -11.93 4.75
N LEU A 70 -0.48 -11.27 4.51
CA LEU A 70 -0.55 -10.14 3.59
C LEU A 70 0.25 -8.93 4.12
N LEU A 71 0.16 -8.63 5.43
CA LEU A 71 0.96 -7.59 6.07
C LEU A 71 2.46 -7.92 6.04
N VAL A 72 2.85 -9.18 6.24
CA VAL A 72 4.24 -9.64 6.09
C VAL A 72 4.74 -9.37 4.67
N LEU A 73 4.01 -9.79 3.65
CA LEU A 73 4.39 -9.56 2.25
C LEU A 73 4.46 -8.07 1.93
N GLY A 74 3.49 -7.29 2.41
CA GLY A 74 3.47 -5.83 2.26
C GLY A 74 4.67 -5.16 2.93
N ALA A 75 5.04 -5.59 4.13
CA ALA A 75 6.18 -5.05 4.87
C ALA A 75 7.51 -5.39 4.19
N LEU A 76 7.68 -6.62 3.72
CA LEU A 76 8.89 -7.02 2.98
C LEU A 76 9.00 -6.30 1.63
N ALA A 77 7.88 -6.13 0.91
CA ALA A 77 7.84 -5.38 -0.34
C ALA A 77 8.17 -3.89 -0.12
N ALA A 78 7.62 -3.27 0.94
CA ALA A 78 7.90 -1.88 1.30
C ALA A 78 9.37 -1.69 1.74
N ALA A 79 9.94 -2.64 2.50
CA ALA A 79 11.35 -2.64 2.86
C ALA A 79 12.24 -2.74 1.61
N ALA A 80 11.93 -3.66 0.71
CA ALA A 80 12.67 -3.83 -0.55
C ALA A 80 12.57 -2.57 -1.43
N ALA A 81 11.40 -1.93 -1.51
CA ALA A 81 11.24 -0.66 -2.23
C ALA A 81 12.06 0.47 -1.60
N ALA A 82 12.08 0.58 -0.27
CA ALA A 82 12.87 1.58 0.44
C ALA A 82 14.38 1.42 0.23
N LEU A 83 14.88 0.18 0.13
CA LEU A 83 16.30 -0.10 -0.07
C LEU A 83 16.74 0.12 -1.51
N ARG A 84 15.86 -0.16 -2.50
CA ARG A 84 16.21 -0.11 -3.93
C ARG A 84 16.11 1.28 -4.54
N ALA A 85 15.16 2.11 -4.08
CA ALA A 85 14.89 3.39 -4.71
C ALA A 85 14.64 4.51 -3.70
N ALA A 86 15.17 5.69 -3.97
CA ALA A 86 14.82 6.93 -3.24
C ALA A 86 13.49 7.54 -3.71
N SER A 87 12.70 6.78 -4.48
CA SER A 87 11.56 7.24 -5.26
C SER A 87 10.30 7.53 -4.44
N SER A 88 9.38 8.26 -5.05
CA SER A 88 8.03 8.49 -4.53
C SER A 88 7.24 7.19 -4.34
N ILE A 89 7.58 6.11 -5.07
CA ILE A 89 6.99 4.77 -4.91
C ILE A 89 7.34 4.19 -3.55
N ALA A 90 8.62 4.24 -3.14
CA ALA A 90 9.04 3.77 -1.83
C ALA A 90 8.30 4.52 -0.72
N THR A 91 8.25 5.85 -0.80
CA THR A 91 7.48 6.71 0.12
C THR A 91 6.01 6.28 0.19
N GLY A 92 5.39 6.06 -0.96
CA GLY A 92 4.00 5.63 -1.06
C GLY A 92 3.76 4.24 -0.49
N ALA A 93 4.65 3.27 -0.73
CA ALA A 93 4.57 1.91 -0.19
C ALA A 93 4.67 1.89 1.33
N LEU A 94 5.62 2.66 1.89
CA LEU A 94 5.79 2.78 3.34
C LEU A 94 4.57 3.41 4.01
N LEU A 95 3.99 4.47 3.43
CA LEU A 95 2.78 5.11 3.95
C LEU A 95 1.55 4.22 3.81
N ALA A 96 1.40 3.49 2.69
CA ALA A 96 0.31 2.53 2.50
C ALA A 96 0.37 1.41 3.53
N LEU A 97 1.57 0.84 3.77
CA LEU A 97 1.78 -0.15 4.83
C LEU A 97 1.45 0.41 6.21
N ALA A 98 1.99 1.59 6.55
CA ALA A 98 1.74 2.23 7.85
C ALA A 98 0.24 2.47 8.07
N SER A 99 -0.47 2.98 7.05
CA SER A 99 -1.91 3.23 7.12
C SER A 99 -2.72 1.94 7.26
N ALA A 100 -2.41 0.92 6.46
CA ALA A 100 -3.08 -0.38 6.53
C ALA A 100 -2.87 -1.03 7.91
N THR A 101 -1.62 -1.08 8.40
CA THR A 101 -1.31 -1.63 9.72
C THR A 101 -2.02 -0.85 10.83
N ALA A 102 -1.98 0.48 10.79
CA ALA A 102 -2.64 1.32 11.80
C ALA A 102 -4.14 1.06 11.83
N LEU A 103 -4.82 1.06 10.68
CA LEU A 103 -6.26 0.82 10.61
C LEU A 103 -6.64 -0.59 11.06
N LEU A 104 -5.85 -1.60 10.73
CA LEU A 104 -6.15 -2.99 11.07
C LEU A 104 -5.81 -3.33 12.54
N ARG A 105 -4.76 -2.72 13.12
CA ARG A 105 -4.33 -3.01 14.49
C ARG A 105 -4.95 -2.12 15.56
N LEU A 106 -5.46 -0.95 15.20
CA LEU A 106 -6.05 -0.01 16.15
C LEU A 106 -7.15 -0.63 17.04
N PRO A 107 -8.14 -1.37 16.51
CA PRO A 107 -9.22 -1.91 17.34
C PRO A 107 -8.74 -2.96 18.35
N LEU A 108 -7.61 -3.59 18.09
CA LEU A 108 -7.08 -4.63 18.98
C LEU A 108 -6.66 -4.09 20.35
N LEU A 109 -6.39 -2.78 20.45
CA LEU A 109 -6.03 -2.15 21.74
C LEU A 109 -7.15 -2.26 22.78
N TRP A 110 -8.41 -2.19 22.37
CA TRP A 110 -9.56 -2.34 23.27
C TRP A 110 -10.16 -3.75 23.23
N VAL A 111 -10.20 -4.42 22.07
CA VAL A 111 -10.74 -5.78 21.94
C VAL A 111 -9.97 -6.76 22.85
N LEU A 112 -8.64 -6.72 22.81
CA LEU A 112 -7.77 -7.61 23.61
C LEU A 112 -7.77 -7.28 25.11
N GLY A 113 -8.38 -6.17 25.52
CA GLY A 113 -8.63 -5.82 26.92
C GLY A 113 -10.02 -6.19 27.41
N ALA A 114 -10.87 -6.76 26.55
CA ALA A 114 -12.26 -7.02 26.89
C ALA A 114 -12.41 -8.23 27.84
N GLY A 115 -13.33 -8.11 28.81
CA GLY A 115 -13.54 -9.14 29.84
C GLY A 115 -14.00 -10.50 29.31
N TRP A 116 -14.62 -10.55 28.13
CA TRP A 116 -15.08 -11.79 27.51
C TRP A 116 -13.95 -12.68 26.96
N LEU A 117 -12.70 -12.21 26.94
CA LEU A 117 -11.50 -13.01 26.62
C LEU A 117 -10.85 -13.67 27.84
N GLN A 118 -11.40 -13.52 29.04
CA GLN A 118 -10.78 -14.02 30.29
C GLN A 118 -10.67 -15.55 30.37
N GLY A 119 -11.36 -16.31 29.53
CA GLY A 119 -11.25 -17.79 29.48
C GLY A 119 -10.05 -18.34 28.68
N LEU A 120 -9.29 -17.48 28.00
CA LEU A 120 -8.13 -17.89 27.22
C LEU A 120 -6.88 -18.05 28.09
N GLN A 121 -5.92 -18.84 27.60
CA GLN A 121 -4.64 -19.10 28.26
C GLN A 121 -4.02 -17.81 28.83
N SER A 122 -3.62 -17.85 30.09
CA SER A 122 -3.07 -16.70 30.80
C SER A 122 -1.85 -16.13 30.05
N GLY A 123 -1.84 -14.81 29.85
CA GLY A 123 -0.77 -14.10 29.16
C GLY A 123 -0.87 -14.07 27.63
N LEU A 124 -1.71 -14.88 26.98
CA LEU A 124 -1.84 -14.87 25.52
C LEU A 124 -2.45 -13.56 24.99
N THR A 125 -3.55 -13.12 25.60
CA THR A 125 -4.20 -11.84 25.26
C THR A 125 -3.30 -10.64 25.55
N GLY A 126 -2.55 -10.69 26.66
CA GLY A 126 -1.56 -9.66 27.02
C GLY A 126 -0.44 -9.55 25.98
N ARG A 127 0.11 -10.67 25.54
CA ARG A 127 1.15 -10.71 24.48
C ARG A 127 0.59 -10.20 23.15
N ALA A 128 -0.61 -10.62 22.75
CA ALA A 128 -1.25 -10.14 21.53
C ALA A 128 -1.53 -8.63 21.59
N ARG A 129 -1.99 -8.10 22.74
CA ARG A 129 -2.20 -6.66 22.94
C ARG A 129 -0.89 -5.87 22.87
N LEU A 130 0.19 -6.38 23.50
CA LEU A 130 1.51 -5.77 23.38
C LEU A 130 2.00 -5.74 21.95
N THR A 131 1.82 -6.83 21.21
CA THR A 131 2.18 -6.90 19.78
C THR A 131 1.37 -5.90 18.95
N ALA A 132 0.04 -5.84 19.13
CA ALA A 132 -0.79 -4.87 18.42
C ALA A 132 -0.39 -3.42 18.72
N GLY A 133 -0.09 -3.11 19.99
CA GLY A 133 0.42 -1.81 20.41
C GLY A 133 1.79 -1.50 19.81
N ALA A 134 2.70 -2.46 19.79
CA ALA A 134 4.03 -2.31 19.19
C ALA A 134 3.93 -2.09 17.67
N GLN A 135 3.11 -2.87 16.96
CA GLN A 135 2.90 -2.68 15.52
C GLN A 135 2.28 -1.32 15.18
N LEU A 136 1.32 -0.86 16.00
CA LEU A 136 0.75 0.48 15.85
C LEU A 136 1.82 1.57 16.07
N ALA A 137 2.63 1.44 17.11
CA ALA A 137 3.74 2.37 17.37
C ALA A 137 4.75 2.37 16.22
N LEU A 138 5.13 1.18 15.71
CA LEU A 138 6.02 1.06 14.56
C LEU A 138 5.41 1.71 13.30
N ALA A 139 4.12 1.55 13.05
CA ALA A 139 3.42 2.18 11.94
C ALA A 139 3.43 3.72 12.05
N VAL A 140 3.21 4.26 13.25
CA VAL A 140 3.29 5.70 13.51
C VAL A 140 4.71 6.22 13.33
N VAL A 141 5.70 5.54 13.91
CA VAL A 141 7.12 5.89 13.75
C VAL A 141 7.53 5.83 12.28
N LEU A 142 7.08 4.80 11.54
CA LEU A 142 7.32 4.69 10.10
C LEU A 142 6.75 5.89 9.33
N ALA A 143 5.52 6.30 9.63
CA ALA A 143 4.91 7.48 9.01
C ALA A 143 5.68 8.77 9.35
N VAL A 144 6.14 8.93 10.59
CA VAL A 144 6.98 10.06 11.02
C VAL A 144 8.33 10.04 10.31
N VAL A 145 9.02 8.91 10.25
CA VAL A 145 10.31 8.75 9.54
C VAL A 145 10.16 9.12 8.07
N VAL A 146 9.08 8.68 7.43
CA VAL A 146 8.78 9.03 6.03
C VAL A 146 8.49 10.52 5.88
N ALA A 147 7.76 11.13 6.80
CA ALA A 147 7.43 12.56 6.75
C ALA A 147 8.67 13.43 6.98
N ALA A 148 9.46 13.11 8.00
CA ALA A 148 10.67 13.86 8.39
C ALA A 148 11.86 13.61 7.45
N GLY A 149 11.93 12.40 6.84
CA GLY A 149 13.01 12.00 5.96
C GLY A 149 12.92 12.55 4.53
N ARG A 150 11.84 13.28 4.20
CA ARG A 150 11.69 13.92 2.88
C ARG A 150 12.69 15.06 2.75
N ARG A 151 13.55 14.97 1.76
CA ARG A 151 14.44 16.07 1.37
C ARG A 151 13.94 16.71 0.08
N PRO A 152 14.05 18.03 -0.06
CA PRO A 152 13.95 18.67 -1.37
C PRO A 152 14.99 17.99 -2.28
N ASP A 153 14.61 17.71 -3.50
CA ASP A 153 15.54 17.17 -4.48
C ASP A 153 16.55 18.28 -4.81
N ASP A 154 17.77 18.18 -4.27
CA ASP A 154 18.87 19.14 -4.53
C ASP A 154 19.36 19.07 -6.00
N SER A 155 18.82 18.13 -6.78
CA SER A 155 19.11 17.98 -8.22
C SER A 155 18.76 19.23 -9.02
N ALA A 156 17.83 20.07 -8.54
CA ALA A 156 17.54 21.35 -9.18
C ALA A 156 18.72 22.33 -9.13
N ASP A 157 19.49 22.31 -8.01
CA ASP A 157 20.72 23.13 -7.88
C ASP A 157 21.89 22.51 -8.66
N GLU A 158 21.94 21.16 -8.75
CA GLU A 158 22.90 20.47 -9.59
C GLU A 158 22.64 20.68 -11.08
N ASP A 159 21.37 20.73 -11.50
CA ASP A 159 21.00 21.07 -12.88
C ASP A 159 21.37 22.51 -13.24
N LEU A 160 21.19 23.47 -12.32
CA LEU A 160 21.66 24.83 -12.54
C LEU A 160 23.20 24.89 -12.65
N ARG A 161 23.92 24.14 -11.81
CA ARG A 161 25.37 23.97 -11.90
C ARG A 161 25.79 23.24 -13.18
N GLY A 162 25.00 22.25 -13.60
CA GLY A 162 25.19 21.50 -14.85
C GLY A 162 25.00 22.37 -16.09
N VAL A 163 23.97 23.23 -16.11
CA VAL A 163 23.75 24.22 -17.19
C VAL A 163 24.91 25.22 -17.26
N THR A 164 25.37 25.70 -16.11
CA THR A 164 26.52 26.61 -16.05
C THR A 164 27.81 25.95 -16.54
N ARG A 165 28.03 24.66 -16.20
CA ARG A 165 29.19 23.89 -16.71
C ARG A 165 29.11 23.58 -18.21
N ARG A 166 27.93 23.31 -18.75
CA ARG A 166 27.72 23.14 -20.20
C ARG A 166 28.06 24.41 -21.00
N ALA A 167 27.75 25.57 -20.42
CA ALA A 167 28.12 26.84 -21.06
C ALA A 167 29.64 27.04 -21.19
N TYR A 168 30.46 26.33 -20.40
CA TYR A 168 31.93 26.38 -20.47
C TYR A 168 32.54 25.18 -21.21
N GLY A 169 31.76 24.42 -22.01
CA GLY A 169 32.31 23.37 -22.89
C GLY A 169 32.75 22.11 -22.14
N VAL A 170 32.40 21.93 -20.89
CA VAL A 170 32.68 20.70 -20.14
C VAL A 170 31.70 19.63 -20.59
N VAL A 171 32.20 18.60 -21.28
CA VAL A 171 31.42 17.43 -21.67
C VAL A 171 30.98 16.72 -20.39
N HIS A 172 29.70 16.82 -20.05
CA HIS A 172 29.15 16.00 -18.99
C HIS A 172 29.12 14.55 -19.45
N ARG A 173 29.64 13.65 -18.62
CA ARG A 173 29.30 12.23 -18.67
C ARG A 173 27.79 12.13 -18.73
N LEU A 174 27.25 11.48 -19.75
CA LEU A 174 25.82 11.08 -19.76
C LEU A 174 25.57 10.31 -18.47
N PRO A 175 24.47 10.55 -17.78
CA PRO A 175 24.11 9.83 -16.57
C PRO A 175 23.59 8.43 -16.94
N ASP A 176 24.46 7.58 -17.47
CA ASP A 176 24.14 6.16 -17.76
C ASP A 176 24.05 5.35 -16.46
N ASP A 177 24.42 5.92 -15.31
CA ASP A 177 24.48 5.25 -14.02
C ASP A 177 23.51 5.81 -12.96
N GLU A 178 22.62 6.75 -13.28
CA GLU A 178 21.52 7.05 -12.36
C GLU A 178 20.54 5.90 -12.39
N PRO A 179 20.28 5.24 -11.23
CA PRO A 179 19.24 4.21 -11.17
C PRO A 179 17.94 4.85 -11.65
N ASP A 180 17.36 4.29 -12.71
CA ASP A 180 16.11 4.71 -13.28
C ASP A 180 15.10 4.94 -12.15
N ASP A 181 14.76 6.20 -11.90
CA ASP A 181 13.72 6.54 -10.94
C ASP A 181 12.45 5.82 -11.41
N ALA A 182 12.11 4.74 -10.72
CA ALA A 182 11.00 3.91 -11.12
C ALA A 182 9.75 4.79 -11.26
N PRO A 183 9.07 4.74 -12.43
CA PRO A 183 7.97 5.65 -12.74
C PRO A 183 6.88 5.59 -11.67
N GLY A 184 6.69 6.68 -10.92
CA GLY A 184 5.78 6.73 -9.77
C GLY A 184 4.31 6.95 -10.12
N ARG A 185 4.04 7.83 -11.09
CA ARG A 185 2.68 8.25 -11.41
C ARG A 185 1.97 7.29 -12.35
N PRO A 186 0.68 6.98 -12.13
CA PRO A 186 -0.08 6.16 -13.06
C PRO A 186 -0.34 6.91 -14.37
N TYR A 187 -0.32 6.23 -15.52
CA TYR A 187 -0.82 6.73 -16.80
C TYR A 187 -2.31 7.10 -16.68
N LYS A 188 -2.83 7.97 -17.57
CA LYS A 188 -4.26 8.35 -17.53
C LYS A 188 -5.18 7.14 -17.55
N GLY A 189 -4.96 6.18 -18.45
CA GLY A 189 -5.74 4.95 -18.51
C GLY A 189 -5.60 4.08 -17.27
N GLN A 190 -4.38 3.93 -16.73
CA GLN A 190 -4.12 3.22 -15.49
C GLN A 190 -4.81 3.88 -14.29
N ALA A 191 -4.73 5.22 -14.21
CA ALA A 191 -5.40 6.01 -13.17
C ALA A 191 -6.92 5.83 -13.23
N GLY A 192 -7.51 5.91 -14.44
CA GLY A 192 -8.93 5.66 -14.65
C GLY A 192 -9.36 4.25 -14.26
N ALA A 193 -8.60 3.24 -14.66
CA ALA A 193 -8.89 1.85 -14.29
C ALA A 193 -8.82 1.63 -12.77
N LEU A 194 -7.76 2.13 -12.10
CA LEU A 194 -7.64 2.04 -10.63
C LEU A 194 -8.77 2.78 -9.93
N ALA A 195 -9.11 3.98 -10.39
CA ALA A 195 -10.21 4.76 -9.82
C ALA A 195 -11.56 4.07 -9.99
N ALA A 196 -11.82 3.46 -11.14
CA ALA A 196 -13.04 2.70 -11.41
C ALA A 196 -13.12 1.45 -10.52
N LEU A 197 -12.07 0.62 -10.49
CA LEU A 197 -12.05 -0.64 -9.73
C LEU A 197 -12.19 -0.40 -8.23
N LEU A 198 -11.37 0.50 -7.66
CA LEU A 198 -11.40 0.79 -6.23
C LEU A 198 -12.56 1.70 -5.83
N GLY A 199 -12.96 2.61 -6.74
CA GLY A 199 -14.10 3.49 -6.56
C GLY A 199 -15.45 2.78 -6.68
N THR A 200 -15.53 1.56 -7.21
CA THR A 200 -16.73 0.71 -7.16
C THR A 200 -16.70 -0.21 -5.95
N ALA A 201 -15.55 -0.86 -5.66
CA ALA A 201 -15.43 -1.78 -4.53
C ALA A 201 -15.57 -1.09 -3.18
N GLY A 202 -14.96 0.09 -2.99
CA GLY A 202 -15.06 0.84 -1.74
C GLY A 202 -16.49 1.22 -1.35
N PRO A 203 -17.26 1.91 -2.22
CA PRO A 203 -18.68 2.19 -1.96
C PRO A 203 -19.55 0.94 -1.82
N ALA A 204 -19.27 -0.16 -2.53
CA ALA A 204 -20.00 -1.41 -2.36
C ALA A 204 -19.83 -1.95 -0.93
N LEU A 205 -18.61 -1.95 -0.38
CA LEU A 205 -18.38 -2.33 1.01
C LEU A 205 -19.05 -1.35 1.99
N ALA A 206 -18.96 -0.05 1.73
CA ALA A 206 -19.62 0.95 2.57
C ALA A 206 -21.16 0.81 2.56
N ALA A 207 -21.74 0.47 1.41
CA ALA A 207 -23.18 0.21 1.29
C ALA A 207 -23.60 -1.02 2.12
N TRP A 208 -22.76 -2.06 2.15
CA TRP A 208 -23.01 -3.21 3.03
C TRP A 208 -22.94 -2.82 4.51
N GLU A 209 -22.01 -1.97 4.92
CA GLU A 209 -21.94 -1.50 6.31
C GLU A 209 -23.20 -0.71 6.69
N VAL A 210 -23.69 0.18 5.81
CA VAL A 210 -24.96 0.88 5.99
C VAL A 210 -26.12 -0.10 6.06
N HIS A 211 -26.19 -1.09 5.16
CA HIS A 211 -27.21 -2.13 5.18
C HIS A 211 -27.24 -2.88 6.52
N TRP A 212 -26.07 -3.28 7.05
CA TRP A 212 -25.98 -3.97 8.33
C TRP A 212 -26.42 -3.10 9.51
N VAL A 213 -26.10 -1.81 9.53
CA VAL A 213 -26.60 -0.86 10.54
C VAL A 213 -28.14 -0.80 10.51
N LEU A 214 -28.72 -0.70 9.31
CA LEU A 214 -30.18 -0.60 9.15
C LEU A 214 -30.88 -1.93 9.46
N ARG A 215 -30.27 -3.06 9.13
CA ARG A 215 -30.86 -4.40 9.29
C ARG A 215 -30.78 -4.91 10.73
N LEU A 216 -29.60 -4.79 11.35
CA LEU A 216 -29.33 -5.32 12.69
C LEU A 216 -29.68 -4.32 13.80
N GLY A 217 -29.78 -3.05 13.48
CA GLY A 217 -29.82 -1.96 14.43
C GLY A 217 -28.45 -1.66 15.03
N TRP A 218 -28.29 -0.44 15.50
CA TRP A 218 -26.99 0.07 16.00
C TRP A 218 -26.41 -0.77 17.14
N ASP A 219 -27.24 -1.25 18.07
CA ASP A 219 -26.77 -2.00 19.24
C ASP A 219 -26.14 -3.35 18.90
N VAL A 220 -26.64 -4.03 17.87
CA VAL A 220 -26.04 -5.29 17.39
C VAL A 220 -24.85 -4.99 16.50
N TYR A 221 -24.98 -4.05 15.56
CA TYR A 221 -23.91 -3.67 14.65
C TYR A 221 -22.64 -3.21 15.38
N ARG A 222 -22.76 -2.38 16.42
CA ARG A 222 -21.60 -1.89 17.19
C ARG A 222 -20.79 -3.02 17.84
N LYS A 223 -21.41 -4.16 18.17
CA LYS A 223 -20.68 -5.34 18.67
C LYS A 223 -19.75 -5.91 17.63
N GLY A 224 -20.21 -6.01 16.38
CA GLY A 224 -19.36 -6.42 15.26
C GLY A 224 -18.31 -5.37 14.84
N LEU A 225 -18.54 -4.08 15.17
CA LEU A 225 -17.59 -2.99 14.92
C LEU A 225 -16.52 -2.88 16.01
N LEU A 226 -16.93 -2.98 17.28
CA LEU A 226 -16.04 -2.81 18.43
C LEU A 226 -15.45 -4.12 18.95
N GLY A 227 -16.01 -5.26 18.54
CA GLY A 227 -15.62 -6.60 18.97
C GLY A 227 -16.55 -7.17 20.03
N ASP A 228 -16.89 -8.45 19.87
CA ASP A 228 -17.72 -9.24 20.77
C ASP A 228 -17.28 -10.71 20.70
N ALA A 229 -17.56 -11.47 21.75
CA ALA A 229 -17.22 -12.90 21.82
C ALA A 229 -17.79 -13.73 20.66
N SER A 230 -18.97 -13.38 20.16
CA SER A 230 -19.64 -14.11 19.08
C SER A 230 -18.98 -13.89 17.70
N ALA A 231 -18.31 -12.75 17.51
CA ALA A 231 -17.65 -12.37 16.26
C ALA A 231 -16.13 -12.61 16.26
N PHE A 232 -15.59 -13.10 17.40
CA PHE A 232 -14.16 -13.30 17.57
C PHE A 232 -13.67 -14.56 16.84
N ARG A 233 -12.63 -14.42 16.02
CA ARG A 233 -12.02 -15.53 15.26
C ARG A 233 -10.56 -15.73 15.58
N ALA A 234 -9.77 -14.64 15.60
CA ALA A 234 -8.35 -14.67 15.90
C ALA A 234 -7.94 -13.41 16.67
N LEU A 235 -6.88 -13.53 17.51
CA LEU A 235 -6.44 -12.47 18.42
C LEU A 235 -5.99 -11.20 17.70
N LEU A 236 -5.32 -11.35 16.55
CA LEU A 236 -4.80 -10.22 15.76
C LEU A 236 -5.73 -9.82 14.60
N GLN A 237 -6.89 -10.47 14.48
CA GLN A 237 -7.89 -10.10 13.50
C GLN A 237 -8.75 -8.95 14.03
N PRO A 238 -8.90 -7.84 13.29
CA PRO A 238 -9.82 -6.79 13.66
C PRO A 238 -11.27 -7.28 13.58
N PRO A 239 -12.22 -6.65 14.33
CA PRO A 239 -13.64 -6.93 14.21
C PRO A 239 -14.12 -6.80 12.76
N VAL A 240 -15.07 -7.63 12.36
CA VAL A 240 -15.47 -7.78 10.95
C VAL A 240 -15.94 -6.47 10.31
N HIS A 241 -16.83 -5.72 10.99
CA HIS A 241 -17.30 -4.43 10.46
C HIS A 241 -16.22 -3.35 10.45
N TRP A 242 -15.30 -3.38 11.42
CA TRP A 242 -14.13 -2.51 11.40
C TRP A 242 -13.23 -2.82 10.19
N GLN A 243 -12.96 -4.11 9.94
CA GLN A 243 -12.14 -4.54 8.80
C GLN A 243 -12.77 -4.11 7.47
N MET A 244 -14.08 -4.29 7.29
CA MET A 244 -14.81 -3.85 6.11
C MET A 244 -14.73 -2.33 5.91
N THR A 245 -14.96 -1.58 6.99
CA THR A 245 -14.84 -0.11 6.99
C THR A 245 -13.41 0.33 6.63
N ALA A 246 -12.38 -0.31 7.20
CA ALA A 246 -10.99 -0.02 6.87
C ALA A 246 -10.68 -0.31 5.39
N CYS A 247 -11.14 -1.44 4.85
CA CYS A 247 -11.00 -1.76 3.42
C CYS A 247 -11.71 -0.74 2.52
N ALA A 248 -12.93 -0.31 2.89
CA ALA A 248 -13.65 0.73 2.16
C ALA A 248 -12.89 2.05 2.15
N LEU A 249 -12.40 2.51 3.31
CA LEU A 249 -11.63 3.75 3.43
C LEU A 249 -10.32 3.72 2.64
N LEU A 250 -9.56 2.61 2.73
CA LEU A 250 -8.31 2.45 1.99
C LEU A 250 -8.57 2.44 0.48
N SER A 251 -9.64 1.78 0.04
CA SER A 251 -10.03 1.72 -1.37
C SER A 251 -10.44 3.09 -1.91
N LEU A 252 -11.28 3.82 -1.17
CA LEU A 252 -11.68 5.18 -1.54
C LEU A 252 -10.50 6.14 -1.55
N GLY A 253 -9.62 6.06 -0.55
CA GLY A 253 -8.39 6.87 -0.50
C GLY A 253 -7.48 6.60 -1.70
N ALA A 254 -7.29 5.33 -2.06
CA ALA A 254 -6.48 4.92 -3.21
C ALA A 254 -7.16 5.32 -4.55
N ALA A 255 -8.49 5.24 -4.66
CA ALA A 255 -9.24 5.71 -5.83
C ALA A 255 -9.07 7.23 -6.03
N VAL A 256 -9.21 8.02 -4.95
CA VAL A 256 -8.98 9.47 -4.98
C VAL A 256 -7.53 9.80 -5.37
N ALA A 257 -6.56 9.06 -4.81
CA ALA A 257 -5.16 9.22 -5.18
C ALA A 257 -4.91 8.91 -6.66
N ALA A 258 -5.56 7.87 -7.20
CA ALA A 258 -5.48 7.51 -8.61
C ALA A 258 -6.08 8.60 -9.51
N LEU A 259 -7.27 9.13 -9.17
CA LEU A 259 -7.90 10.24 -9.91
C LEU A 259 -7.00 11.48 -9.93
N ARG A 260 -6.33 11.77 -8.82
CA ARG A 260 -5.37 12.89 -8.72
C ARG A 260 -4.01 12.57 -9.35
N ARG A 261 -3.82 11.35 -9.84
CA ARG A 261 -2.54 10.83 -10.35
C ARG A 261 -1.38 11.12 -9.40
N ALA A 262 -1.64 10.92 -8.10
CA ALA A 262 -0.63 11.11 -7.07
C ALA A 262 0.50 10.07 -7.25
N SER A 263 1.74 10.44 -6.93
CA SER A 263 2.90 9.53 -7.04
C SER A 263 2.78 8.29 -6.14
N TRP A 264 2.04 8.40 -5.04
CA TRP A 264 1.75 7.30 -4.11
C TRP A 264 0.50 6.47 -4.46
N ALA A 265 -0.22 6.83 -5.55
CA ALA A 265 -1.47 6.17 -5.93
C ALA A 265 -1.29 4.67 -6.23
N ARG A 266 -0.21 4.29 -6.92
CA ARG A 266 0.07 2.90 -7.28
C ARG A 266 0.32 2.01 -6.06
N PRO A 267 1.25 2.32 -5.14
CA PRO A 267 1.43 1.50 -3.94
C PRO A 267 0.19 1.48 -3.03
N ALA A 268 -0.57 2.58 -2.92
CA ALA A 268 -1.84 2.58 -2.20
C ALA A 268 -2.89 1.67 -2.86
N ALA A 269 -3.00 1.71 -4.19
CA ALA A 269 -3.91 0.86 -4.95
C ALA A 269 -3.50 -0.62 -4.88
N LEU A 270 -2.19 -0.93 -4.87
CA LEU A 270 -1.69 -2.28 -4.69
C LEU A 270 -2.09 -2.84 -3.31
N ALA A 271 -1.88 -2.06 -2.25
CA ALA A 271 -2.24 -2.45 -0.89
C ALA A 271 -3.76 -2.61 -0.72
N ALA A 272 -4.54 -1.63 -1.16
CA ALA A 272 -6.01 -1.71 -1.11
C ALA A 272 -6.54 -2.87 -1.96
N GLY A 273 -6.02 -3.05 -3.18
CA GLY A 273 -6.41 -4.13 -4.07
C GLY A 273 -6.10 -5.52 -3.50
N ALA A 274 -4.93 -5.70 -2.88
CA ALA A 274 -4.57 -6.95 -2.23
C ALA A 274 -5.48 -7.26 -1.02
N LEU A 275 -5.81 -6.25 -0.19
CA LEU A 275 -6.75 -6.40 0.91
C LEU A 275 -8.15 -6.79 0.42
N LEU A 276 -8.67 -6.14 -0.63
CA LEU A 276 -9.96 -6.47 -1.24
C LEU A 276 -9.96 -7.89 -1.81
N ALA A 277 -8.90 -8.27 -2.53
CA ALA A 277 -8.79 -9.60 -3.11
C ALA A 277 -8.82 -10.70 -2.04
N VAL A 278 -8.06 -10.54 -0.97
CA VAL A 278 -8.05 -11.48 0.17
C VAL A 278 -9.40 -11.51 0.88
N GLN A 279 -10.02 -10.35 1.09
CA GLN A 279 -11.33 -10.25 1.73
C GLN A 279 -12.42 -10.95 0.92
N GLY A 280 -12.52 -10.66 -0.38
CA GLY A 280 -13.51 -11.28 -1.26
C GLY A 280 -13.25 -12.78 -1.45
N ALA A 281 -11.98 -13.19 -1.65
CA ALA A 281 -11.61 -14.58 -1.75
C ALA A 281 -11.94 -15.36 -0.48
N GLY A 282 -11.72 -14.80 0.71
CA GLY A 282 -12.05 -15.43 1.98
C GLY A 282 -13.55 -15.77 2.09
N VAL A 283 -14.42 -14.84 1.71
CA VAL A 283 -15.88 -15.08 1.68
C VAL A 283 -16.24 -16.19 0.71
N LEU A 284 -15.65 -16.20 -0.51
CA LEU A 284 -15.93 -17.21 -1.52
C LEU A 284 -15.45 -18.60 -1.12
N VAL A 285 -14.25 -18.69 -0.54
CA VAL A 285 -13.71 -19.98 -0.07
C VAL A 285 -14.53 -20.51 1.10
N PHE A 286 -14.94 -19.66 2.04
CA PHE A 286 -15.87 -20.05 3.10
C PHE A 286 -17.19 -20.59 2.52
N ALA A 287 -17.78 -19.89 1.55
CA ALA A 287 -19.02 -20.32 0.89
C ALA A 287 -18.86 -21.64 0.12
N ALA A 288 -17.69 -21.86 -0.48
CA ALA A 288 -17.36 -23.14 -1.12
C ALA A 288 -17.24 -24.27 -0.10
N GLY A 289 -16.49 -24.05 1.00
CA GLY A 289 -16.27 -25.03 2.07
C GLY A 289 -17.55 -25.43 2.80
N THR A 290 -18.50 -24.50 2.94
CA THR A 290 -19.81 -24.75 3.54
C THR A 290 -20.87 -25.27 2.55
N GLY A 291 -20.52 -25.47 1.28
CA GLY A 291 -21.44 -25.95 0.24
C GLY A 291 -22.44 -24.90 -0.27
N GLN A 292 -22.37 -23.66 0.20
CA GLN A 292 -23.29 -22.59 -0.20
C GLN A 292 -23.22 -22.27 -1.70
N LEU A 293 -22.04 -22.38 -2.30
CA LEU A 293 -21.91 -22.17 -3.77
C LEU A 293 -22.69 -23.20 -4.59
N GLY A 294 -22.73 -24.45 -4.14
CA GLY A 294 -23.52 -25.51 -4.80
C GLY A 294 -25.04 -25.31 -4.67
N GLN A 295 -25.46 -24.52 -3.68
CA GLN A 295 -26.86 -24.20 -3.41
C GLN A 295 -27.21 -22.76 -3.77
N PHE A 296 -26.38 -22.05 -4.52
CA PHE A 296 -26.53 -20.64 -4.83
C PHE A 296 -27.95 -20.23 -5.25
N PRO A 297 -28.63 -20.94 -6.18
CA PRO A 297 -30.00 -20.57 -6.59
C PRO A 297 -31.05 -20.71 -5.47
N LEU A 298 -30.76 -21.50 -4.44
CA LEU A 298 -31.66 -21.75 -3.30
C LEU A 298 -31.41 -20.81 -2.13
N LEU A 299 -30.31 -20.05 -2.17
CA LEU A 299 -29.99 -19.09 -1.11
C LEU A 299 -30.99 -17.92 -1.10
N PRO A 300 -31.26 -17.33 0.07
CA PRO A 300 -31.99 -16.07 0.16
C PRO A 300 -31.30 -14.99 -0.71
N GLY A 301 -32.09 -14.11 -1.34
CA GLY A 301 -31.57 -13.07 -2.24
C GLY A 301 -30.47 -12.19 -1.64
N GLN A 302 -30.53 -11.94 -0.32
CA GLN A 302 -29.44 -11.24 0.39
C GLN A 302 -28.12 -12.02 0.34
N ALA A 303 -28.14 -13.34 0.60
CA ALA A 303 -26.93 -14.16 0.56
C ALA A 303 -26.36 -14.28 -0.86
N GLN A 304 -27.24 -14.37 -1.88
CA GLN A 304 -26.82 -14.33 -3.29
C GLN A 304 -26.13 -12.99 -3.62
N LEU A 305 -26.67 -11.86 -3.14
CA LEU A 305 -26.10 -10.53 -3.35
C LEU A 305 -24.75 -10.38 -2.63
N GLU A 306 -24.64 -10.93 -1.42
CA GLU A 306 -23.38 -10.95 -0.64
C GLU A 306 -22.30 -11.72 -1.38
N LEU A 307 -22.59 -12.92 -1.86
CA LEU A 307 -21.64 -13.72 -2.65
C LEU A 307 -21.31 -13.05 -3.98
N GLY A 308 -22.29 -12.48 -4.68
CA GLY A 308 -22.06 -11.70 -5.89
C GLY A 308 -21.13 -10.50 -5.65
N THR A 309 -21.34 -9.77 -4.54
CA THR A 309 -20.47 -8.67 -4.13
C THR A 309 -19.07 -9.17 -3.79
N ALA A 310 -18.93 -10.32 -3.12
CA ALA A 310 -17.62 -10.91 -2.81
C ALA A 310 -16.83 -11.25 -4.08
N VAL A 311 -17.50 -11.77 -5.13
CA VAL A 311 -16.87 -12.01 -6.44
C VAL A 311 -16.38 -10.69 -7.04
N VAL A 312 -17.22 -9.66 -7.07
CA VAL A 312 -16.86 -8.34 -7.61
C VAL A 312 -15.69 -7.73 -6.85
N VAL A 313 -15.72 -7.78 -5.52
CA VAL A 313 -14.65 -7.24 -4.65
C VAL A 313 -13.34 -7.99 -4.85
N ALA A 314 -13.38 -9.34 -4.93
CA ALA A 314 -12.19 -10.15 -5.18
C ALA A 314 -11.56 -9.83 -6.54
N LEU A 315 -12.36 -9.80 -7.59
CA LEU A 315 -11.89 -9.54 -8.95
C LEU A 315 -11.41 -8.10 -9.11
N ALA A 316 -12.16 -7.11 -8.59
CA ALA A 316 -11.76 -5.72 -8.62
C ALA A 316 -10.45 -5.50 -7.85
N GLY A 317 -10.30 -6.13 -6.67
CA GLY A 317 -9.09 -6.08 -5.88
C GLY A 317 -7.90 -6.68 -6.61
N ALA A 318 -8.03 -7.89 -7.15
CA ALA A 318 -6.97 -8.55 -7.91
C ALA A 318 -6.59 -7.74 -9.17
N ALA A 319 -7.58 -7.26 -9.92
CA ALA A 319 -7.35 -6.44 -11.10
C ALA A 319 -6.66 -5.12 -10.74
N ALA A 320 -7.08 -4.44 -9.65
CA ALA A 320 -6.44 -3.23 -9.17
C ALA A 320 -4.98 -3.48 -8.77
N ALA A 321 -4.69 -4.58 -8.09
CA ALA A 321 -3.32 -4.96 -7.73
C ALA A 321 -2.46 -5.19 -8.99
N VAL A 322 -2.96 -5.92 -9.98
CA VAL A 322 -2.26 -6.17 -11.25
C VAL A 322 -2.02 -4.87 -12.02
N VAL A 323 -3.03 -4.00 -12.11
CA VAL A 323 -2.91 -2.70 -12.80
C VAL A 323 -1.92 -1.80 -12.07
N ALA A 324 -1.95 -1.76 -10.73
CA ALA A 324 -1.03 -0.96 -9.91
C ALA A 324 0.43 -1.44 -10.01
N ALA A 325 0.64 -2.75 -10.19
CA ALA A 325 1.97 -3.34 -10.35
C ALA A 325 2.65 -2.97 -11.69
N ARG A 326 1.87 -2.59 -12.72
CA ARG A 326 2.44 -2.19 -14.01
C ARG A 326 3.25 -0.91 -13.89
N PRO A 327 4.32 -0.72 -14.69
CA PRO A 327 5.08 0.52 -14.72
C PRO A 327 4.17 1.73 -14.97
N GLY A 328 4.48 2.85 -14.36
CA GLY A 328 3.79 4.13 -14.58
C GLY A 328 4.62 5.08 -15.45
N VAL A 329 4.20 6.34 -15.49
CA VAL A 329 4.96 7.42 -16.13
C VAL A 329 6.12 7.80 -15.21
N PRO A 330 7.34 7.99 -15.73
CA PRO A 330 8.40 8.63 -14.97
C PRO A 330 7.87 9.94 -14.36
N ASP A 331 8.31 10.26 -13.16
CA ASP A 331 8.07 11.58 -12.58
C ASP A 331 8.88 12.59 -13.41
N SER A 332 8.47 12.77 -14.69
CA SER A 332 9.16 13.67 -15.59
C SER A 332 9.22 15.03 -14.93
N ARG A 333 10.44 15.53 -14.80
CA ARG A 333 10.69 16.96 -14.73
C ARG A 333 9.75 17.62 -15.72
N PRO A 334 9.05 18.72 -15.37
CA PRO A 334 8.46 19.54 -16.41
C PRO A 334 9.60 19.80 -17.38
N GLU A 335 9.43 19.33 -18.61
CA GLU A 335 10.36 19.69 -19.68
C GLU A 335 10.54 21.21 -19.59
N ALA A 336 11.62 21.64 -18.97
CA ALA A 336 12.15 22.99 -19.12
C ALA A 336 12.61 23.22 -20.58
N GLY A 337 12.20 22.36 -21.47
CA GLY A 337 12.58 22.26 -22.84
C GLY A 337 11.51 22.64 -23.84
N GLY A 338 10.30 22.99 -23.40
CA GLY A 338 9.32 23.54 -24.34
C GLY A 338 9.62 24.96 -24.84
N ALA A 339 10.69 25.57 -24.34
CA ALA A 339 10.95 26.98 -24.68
C ALA A 339 12.15 27.21 -25.61
N LEU A 340 12.88 26.20 -25.99
CA LEU A 340 13.89 26.32 -27.05
C LEU A 340 13.90 25.03 -27.90
N ALA A 341 12.74 24.58 -28.39
CA ALA A 341 12.74 24.13 -29.77
C ALA A 341 13.07 25.42 -30.57
N TYR A 342 14.35 25.66 -30.67
CA TYR A 342 14.84 26.43 -31.79
C TYR A 342 14.24 25.71 -32.98
N ASP A 343 13.21 26.31 -33.52
CA ASP A 343 12.69 26.03 -34.84
C ASP A 343 13.91 26.31 -35.73
N ALA A 344 14.71 25.27 -35.94
CA ALA A 344 15.78 25.29 -36.90
C ALA A 344 15.06 25.29 -38.26
N SER A 345 14.40 26.41 -38.53
CA SER A 345 14.12 26.82 -39.90
C SER A 345 15.46 26.77 -40.57
N PRO A 346 15.61 25.98 -41.64
CA PRO A 346 16.90 25.85 -42.32
C PRO A 346 17.38 27.13 -42.98
N GLU A 347 16.71 28.25 -42.72
CA GLU A 347 16.98 29.56 -43.28
C GLU A 347 17.28 30.66 -42.26
N ALA A 348 17.57 30.33 -40.96
CA ALA A 348 18.17 31.32 -40.11
C ALA A 348 19.57 31.65 -40.66
N GLU A 349 19.64 32.81 -41.30
CA GLU A 349 20.87 33.42 -41.82
C GLU A 349 22.05 33.12 -40.93
N ARG A 350 23.06 32.45 -41.51
CA ARG A 350 24.36 32.25 -40.86
C ARG A 350 24.81 33.62 -40.35
N PRO A 351 25.20 33.76 -39.06
CA PRO A 351 25.73 35.01 -38.56
C PRO A 351 26.89 35.40 -39.47
N PRO A 352 26.99 36.69 -39.83
CA PRO A 352 28.06 37.16 -40.70
C PRO A 352 29.37 36.65 -40.14
N HIS A 353 30.15 36.05 -41.00
CA HIS A 353 31.41 35.35 -40.76
C HIS A 353 32.15 35.91 -39.55
N ALA A 354 32.40 35.11 -38.56
CA ALA A 354 33.38 35.43 -37.55
C ALA A 354 34.71 35.73 -38.27
N PRO A 355 35.38 36.84 -37.97
CA PRO A 355 36.64 37.15 -38.58
C PRO A 355 37.58 35.97 -38.48
N PRO A 356 38.30 35.59 -39.54
CA PRO A 356 39.24 34.47 -39.45
C PRO A 356 40.22 34.70 -38.30
N PRO A 357 40.56 33.66 -37.56
CA PRO A 357 41.54 33.80 -36.48
C PRO A 357 42.83 34.39 -37.05
N PRO A 358 43.51 35.26 -36.30
CA PRO A 358 44.69 35.94 -36.79
C PRO A 358 45.73 34.89 -37.23
N SER A 359 46.10 34.96 -38.49
CA SER A 359 46.93 33.97 -39.16
C SER A 359 48.44 34.00 -38.74
N ARG A 360 48.75 34.79 -37.73
CA ARG A 360 50.17 34.87 -37.26
C ARG A 360 50.18 34.96 -35.73
N LEU A 361 50.91 34.01 -35.14
CA LEU A 361 51.36 34.16 -33.78
C LEU A 361 52.27 35.40 -33.67
N PRO A 362 52.26 36.15 -32.61
CA PRO A 362 53.17 37.25 -32.39
C PRO A 362 54.62 36.73 -32.47
N PRO A 363 55.51 37.47 -33.11
CA PRO A 363 56.91 37.06 -33.15
C PRO A 363 57.44 37.04 -31.70
N GLY A 364 57.92 35.84 -31.28
CA GLY A 364 58.47 35.66 -29.92
C GLY A 364 57.91 34.53 -29.06
N TRP A 365 57.04 33.70 -29.64
CA TRP A 365 56.57 32.45 -28.98
C TRP A 365 57.10 31.22 -29.72
#